data_5e25b0eb8556969745ac3d2b83257fdc
#
_entry.id   5e25b0eb8556969745ac3d2b83257fdc
#
_cell.length_a   1.000
_cell.length_b   1.000
_cell.length_c   1.000
_cell.angle_alpha   90.00
_cell.angle_beta   90.00
_cell.angle_gamma   90.00
#
_symmetry.space_group_name_H-M   'P 1'
#
loop_
_entity.id
_entity.type
_entity.pdbx_description
1 polymer ?
#
loop_
_entity_poly.entity_id
_entity_poly.type
_entity_poly.pdbx_seq_one_letter_code
_entity_poly.pdbx_strand_id
1 'polypeptide(L)'
;QVLYGLRYHVHITKPGELAAFHDQVGYLLYEPETHKIYMTLAIPRGQIAMAEGTAMPGDREIRLHAERGQMVNGICSNPFLEEAFLTKSWDVVFKFHEDGRFSYEQVTKLEIPGVKGEFEHTDANTMRMIEAPRPNPAMIEEGLLNRCPKA
;
A
#
# COMPACT_ATOMS: atom_id res chain seq x y z
N GLN A 1 14.95 16.73 -0.55
CA GLN A 1 14.34 15.43 -0.87
C GLN A 1 13.30 15.59 -1.97
N VAL A 2 13.39 14.81 -3.03
CA VAL A 2 12.39 14.73 -4.10
C VAL A 2 11.62 13.43 -3.94
N LEU A 3 10.28 13.54 -3.89
CA LEU A 3 9.39 12.39 -3.82
C LEU A 3 8.37 12.46 -4.95
N TYR A 4 8.18 11.36 -5.65
CA TYR A 4 7.02 11.17 -6.52
C TYR A 4 5.91 10.52 -5.71
N GLY A 5 4.74 11.15 -5.67
CA GLY A 5 3.60 10.69 -4.88
C GLY A 5 2.41 10.28 -5.74
N LEU A 6 1.92 9.08 -5.56
CA LEU A 6 0.66 8.61 -6.11
C LEU A 6 -0.34 8.45 -4.97
N ARG A 7 -1.40 9.26 -4.96
CA ARG A 7 -2.52 9.07 -4.04
C ARG A 7 -3.37 7.89 -4.51
N TYR A 8 -3.76 7.02 -3.58
CA TYR A 8 -4.64 5.91 -3.88
C TYR A 8 -5.82 5.84 -2.89
N HIS A 9 -6.90 5.18 -3.34
CA HIS A 9 -8.04 4.78 -2.55
C HIS A 9 -8.45 3.37 -2.96
N VAL A 10 -8.54 2.47 -2.00
CA VAL A 10 -9.08 1.12 -2.18
C VAL A 10 -10.43 1.07 -1.50
N HIS A 11 -11.47 0.77 -2.28
CA HIS A 11 -12.85 0.65 -1.80
C HIS A 11 -13.43 -0.66 -2.34
N ILE A 12 -13.74 -1.58 -1.44
CA ILE A 12 -14.24 -2.91 -1.80
C ILE A 12 -15.65 -3.08 -1.23
N THR A 13 -16.59 -3.40 -2.11
CA THR A 13 -17.95 -3.78 -1.76
C THR A 13 -18.21 -5.22 -2.18
N LYS A 14 -19.07 -5.93 -1.45
CA LYS A 14 -19.59 -7.20 -1.95
C LYS A 14 -20.65 -6.95 -3.03
N PRO A 15 -20.81 -7.87 -3.99
CA PRO A 15 -21.83 -7.73 -5.02
C PRO A 15 -23.23 -7.51 -4.41
N GLY A 16 -23.86 -6.40 -4.80
CA GLY A 16 -25.20 -6.02 -4.31
C GLY A 16 -25.24 -5.33 -2.94
N GLU A 17 -24.11 -5.15 -2.27
CA GLU A 17 -24.01 -4.40 -1.01
C GLU A 17 -23.52 -2.96 -1.26
N LEU A 18 -24.10 -1.98 -0.53
CA LEU A 18 -23.65 -0.58 -0.56
C LEU A 18 -22.57 -0.32 0.47
N ALA A 19 -22.52 -1.11 1.54
CA ALA A 19 -21.53 -0.94 2.59
C ALA A 19 -20.16 -1.44 2.14
N ALA A 20 -19.12 -0.66 2.43
CA ALA A 20 -17.76 -1.07 2.16
C ALA A 20 -17.38 -2.27 3.05
N PHE A 21 -16.90 -3.32 2.43
CA PHE A 21 -16.27 -4.45 3.11
C PHE A 21 -14.85 -4.08 3.58
N HIS A 22 -14.13 -3.33 2.74
CA HIS A 22 -12.83 -2.76 3.04
C HIS A 22 -12.73 -1.35 2.46
N ASP A 23 -12.14 -0.44 3.22
CA ASP A 23 -11.83 0.92 2.78
C ASP A 23 -10.44 1.31 3.28
N GLN A 24 -9.65 1.92 2.41
CA GLN A 24 -8.27 2.28 2.69
C GLN A 24 -7.85 3.45 1.81
N VAL A 25 -7.18 4.41 2.39
CA VAL A 25 -6.59 5.55 1.67
C VAL A 25 -5.13 5.73 2.02
N GLY A 26 -4.36 6.30 1.10
CA GLY A 26 -2.96 6.61 1.35
C GLY A 26 -2.21 7.13 0.14
N TYR A 27 -0.89 7.05 0.24
CA TYR A 27 0.05 7.43 -0.81
C TYR A 27 1.06 6.32 -1.03
N LEU A 28 1.39 6.10 -2.29
CA LEU A 28 2.60 5.40 -2.69
C LEU A 28 3.62 6.45 -3.08
N LEU A 29 4.75 6.49 -2.37
CA LEU A 29 5.81 7.48 -2.54
C LEU A 29 7.06 6.79 -3.07
N TYR A 30 7.72 7.39 -4.05
CA TYR A 30 8.98 6.91 -4.58
C TYR A 30 10.06 7.99 -4.46
N GLU A 31 11.19 7.63 -3.88
CA GLU A 31 12.38 8.46 -3.75
C GLU A 31 13.44 8.02 -4.75
N PRO A 32 13.64 8.76 -5.87
CA PRO A 32 14.53 8.32 -6.95
C PRO A 32 15.99 8.19 -6.56
N GLU A 33 16.44 9.03 -5.62
CA GLU A 33 17.84 9.07 -5.20
C GLU A 33 18.26 7.81 -4.45
N THR A 34 17.36 7.24 -3.66
CA THR A 34 17.62 6.06 -2.82
C THR A 34 16.94 4.81 -3.32
N HIS A 35 16.09 4.93 -4.36
CA HIS A 35 15.19 3.87 -4.85
C HIS A 35 14.24 3.33 -3.78
N LYS A 36 14.02 4.09 -2.72
CA LYS A 36 13.06 3.74 -1.69
C LYS A 36 11.63 3.99 -2.14
N ILE A 37 10.78 3.08 -1.73
CA ILE A 37 9.34 3.18 -1.90
C ILE A 37 8.69 3.12 -0.53
N TYR A 38 7.71 3.99 -0.31
CA TYR A 38 6.93 4.02 0.93
C TYR A 38 5.46 3.92 0.58
N MET A 39 4.73 3.15 1.34
CA MET A 39 3.27 3.10 1.24
C MET A 39 2.66 3.51 2.57
N THR A 40 1.96 4.64 2.57
CA THR A 40 1.15 5.02 3.71
C THR A 40 -0.23 4.41 3.57
N LEU A 41 -0.84 4.07 4.70
CA LEU A 41 -2.17 3.50 4.72
C LEU A 41 -2.93 4.05 5.93
N ALA A 42 -4.22 4.35 5.72
CA ALA A 42 -5.17 4.62 6.79
C ALA A 42 -6.47 3.84 6.53
N ILE A 43 -6.92 3.12 7.55
CA ILE A 43 -8.16 2.32 7.52
C ILE A 43 -9.15 2.92 8.51
N PRO A 44 -10.46 3.03 8.19
CA PRO A 44 -11.46 3.67 9.07
C PRO A 44 -11.69 2.93 10.39
N ARG A 45 -11.16 1.73 10.57
CA ARG A 45 -11.12 1.05 11.87
C ARG A 45 -10.18 1.70 12.90
N GLY A 46 -9.43 2.72 12.51
CA GLY A 46 -8.48 3.43 13.38
C GLY A 46 -7.09 2.82 13.41
N GLN A 47 -6.62 2.36 12.26
CA GLN A 47 -5.25 1.91 12.08
C GLN A 47 -4.58 2.69 10.94
N ILE A 48 -3.34 3.06 11.16
CA ILE A 48 -2.46 3.66 10.16
C ILE A 48 -1.15 2.87 10.10
N ALA A 49 -0.52 2.88 8.93
CA ALA A 49 0.79 2.28 8.75
C ALA A 49 1.61 3.04 7.70
N MET A 50 2.91 2.93 7.80
CA MET A 50 3.85 3.27 6.74
C MET A 50 4.76 2.07 6.52
N ALA A 51 4.65 1.45 5.34
CA ALA A 51 5.52 0.37 4.91
C ALA A 51 6.63 0.90 4.01
N GLU A 52 7.79 0.28 4.07
CA GLU A 52 8.97 0.61 3.26
C GLU A 52 9.41 -0.59 2.42
N GLY A 53 9.99 -0.30 1.26
CA GLY A 53 10.67 -1.23 0.39
C GLY A 53 11.62 -0.51 -0.55
N THR A 54 12.10 -1.23 -1.54
CA THR A 54 12.93 -0.69 -2.62
C THR A 54 12.40 -1.14 -3.96
N ALA A 55 12.52 -0.29 -4.99
CA ALA A 55 12.19 -0.64 -6.36
C ALA A 55 13.07 0.14 -7.33
N MET A 56 13.59 -0.56 -8.33
CA MET A 56 14.28 0.05 -9.46
C MET A 56 13.27 0.40 -10.57
N PRO A 57 13.52 1.43 -11.38
CA PRO A 57 12.74 1.66 -12.57
C PRO A 57 12.69 0.41 -13.47
N GLY A 58 11.49 -0.04 -13.80
CA GLY A 58 11.28 -1.27 -14.58
C GLY A 58 11.03 -2.54 -13.77
N ASP A 59 11.17 -2.50 -12.45
CA ASP A 59 10.79 -3.64 -11.61
C ASP A 59 9.30 -3.93 -11.73
N ARG A 60 8.98 -5.20 -11.89
CA ARG A 60 7.61 -5.68 -11.99
C ARG A 60 7.05 -6.22 -10.69
N GLU A 61 7.87 -6.28 -9.67
CA GLU A 61 7.49 -6.69 -8.33
C GLU A 61 8.05 -5.72 -7.31
N ILE A 62 7.19 -5.27 -6.38
CA ILE A 62 7.55 -4.38 -5.29
C ILE A 62 7.11 -5.04 -3.98
N ARG A 63 8.04 -5.15 -3.03
CA ARG A 63 7.80 -5.70 -1.70
C ARG A 63 7.91 -4.60 -0.67
N LEU A 64 6.89 -4.46 0.18
CA LEU A 64 6.84 -3.47 1.25
C LEU A 64 6.55 -4.16 2.57
N HIS A 65 7.15 -3.65 3.64
CA HIS A 65 7.01 -4.16 4.99
C HIS A 65 6.80 -3.04 6.00
N ALA A 66 5.92 -3.26 6.97
CA ALA A 66 5.76 -2.43 8.17
C ALA A 66 5.68 -3.32 9.42
N GLU A 67 6.29 -2.87 10.51
CA GLU A 67 6.33 -3.61 11.76
C GLU A 67 5.89 -2.71 12.94
N ARG A 68 5.15 -3.29 13.87
CA ARG A 68 4.73 -2.63 15.10
C ARG A 68 5.93 -2.27 15.98
N GLY A 69 5.84 -1.15 16.66
CA GLY A 69 6.89 -0.68 17.58
C GLY A 69 8.04 0.06 16.92
N GLN A 70 8.06 0.13 15.59
CA GLN A 70 9.03 0.95 14.87
C GLN A 70 8.63 2.42 14.96
N MET A 71 9.61 3.29 15.24
CA MET A 71 9.43 4.76 15.25
C MET A 71 9.51 5.34 13.82
N VAL A 72 10.04 4.57 12.88
CA VAL A 72 10.16 4.90 11.46
C VAL A 72 9.57 3.75 10.67
N ASN A 73 8.60 4.05 9.79
CA ASN A 73 7.91 3.04 8.97
C ASN A 73 7.22 1.95 9.81
N GLY A 74 6.32 2.38 10.70
CA GLY A 74 5.65 1.52 11.66
C GLY A 74 4.15 1.44 11.50
N ILE A 75 3.52 0.77 12.46
CA ILE A 75 2.07 0.57 12.56
C ILE A 75 1.58 1.24 13.85
N CYS A 76 0.49 2.00 13.76
CA CYS A 76 -0.20 2.62 14.89
C CYS A 76 -1.68 2.28 14.81
N SER A 77 -2.25 1.85 15.93
CA SER A 77 -3.64 1.43 16.05
C SER A 77 -4.34 2.11 17.20
N ASN A 78 -5.68 2.20 17.15
CA ASN A 78 -6.46 2.67 18.28
C ASN A 78 -6.48 1.63 19.43
N PRO A 79 -6.90 2.02 20.65
CA PRO A 79 -6.87 1.13 21.80
C PRO A 79 -7.66 -0.17 21.63
N PHE A 80 -8.80 -0.14 20.93
CA PHE A 80 -9.59 -1.34 20.67
C PHE A 80 -8.81 -2.37 19.84
N LEU A 81 -8.13 -1.93 18.78
CA LEU A 81 -7.33 -2.84 17.95
C LEU A 81 -6.09 -3.34 18.68
N GLU A 82 -5.49 -2.52 19.54
CA GLU A 82 -4.38 -2.94 20.41
C GLU A 82 -4.77 -4.07 21.37
N GLU A 83 -6.01 -4.07 21.84
CA GLU A 83 -6.50 -5.08 22.79
C GLU A 83 -7.09 -6.32 22.09
N ALA A 84 -7.83 -6.14 20.98
CA ALA A 84 -8.61 -7.20 20.36
C ALA A 84 -7.95 -7.84 19.14
N PHE A 85 -7.12 -7.13 18.42
CA PHE A 85 -6.50 -7.54 17.15
C PHE A 85 -5.14 -6.88 16.95
N LEU A 86 -4.21 -7.20 17.84
CA LEU A 86 -2.90 -6.56 17.85
C LEU A 86 -2.14 -6.88 16.57
N THR A 87 -1.97 -5.89 15.69
CA THR A 87 -1.19 -6.03 14.47
C THR A 87 0.31 -5.99 14.77
N LYS A 88 1.03 -7.05 14.41
CA LYS A 88 2.47 -7.21 14.61
C LYS A 88 3.25 -6.71 13.41
N SER A 89 2.86 -7.17 12.21
CA SER A 89 3.48 -6.76 10.95
C SER A 89 2.46 -6.77 9.80
N TRP A 90 2.81 -6.06 8.74
CA TRP A 90 2.11 -6.05 7.49
C TRP A 90 3.10 -6.09 6.35
N ASP A 91 2.95 -7.12 5.51
CA ASP A 91 3.72 -7.34 4.31
C ASP A 91 2.82 -7.27 3.10
N VAL A 92 3.25 -6.57 2.05
CA VAL A 92 2.53 -6.52 0.78
C VAL A 92 3.50 -6.66 -0.40
N VAL A 93 3.08 -7.45 -1.38
CA VAL A 93 3.79 -7.64 -2.65
C VAL A 93 2.89 -7.19 -3.77
N PHE A 94 3.33 -6.19 -4.53
CA PHE A 94 2.68 -5.74 -5.75
C PHE A 94 3.33 -6.37 -6.96
N LYS A 95 2.53 -6.77 -7.95
CA LYS A 95 3.00 -7.35 -9.22
C LYS A 95 2.34 -6.64 -10.41
N PHE A 96 3.17 -6.19 -11.35
CA PHE A 96 2.76 -5.55 -12.60
C PHE A 96 2.93 -6.55 -13.75
N HIS A 97 1.80 -7.00 -14.31
CA HIS A 97 1.79 -8.01 -15.34
C HIS A 97 2.00 -7.42 -16.74
N GLU A 98 2.55 -8.23 -17.66
CA GLU A 98 2.81 -7.79 -19.06
C GLU A 98 1.54 -7.40 -19.82
N ASP A 99 0.42 -7.98 -19.45
CA ASP A 99 -0.89 -7.69 -20.03
C ASP A 99 -1.58 -6.45 -19.46
N GLY A 100 -0.86 -5.67 -18.63
CA GLY A 100 -1.36 -4.44 -18.01
C GLY A 100 -2.22 -4.66 -16.75
N ARG A 101 -2.38 -5.90 -16.30
CA ARG A 101 -3.02 -6.17 -15.01
C ARG A 101 -2.08 -5.82 -13.86
N PHE A 102 -2.67 -5.57 -12.72
CA PHE A 102 -2.00 -5.31 -11.45
C PHE A 102 -2.52 -6.29 -10.40
N SER A 103 -1.66 -6.91 -9.64
CA SER A 103 -2.07 -7.74 -8.51
C SER A 103 -1.32 -7.39 -7.25
N TYR A 104 -1.92 -7.73 -6.11
CA TYR A 104 -1.25 -7.72 -4.83
C TYR A 104 -1.52 -9.00 -4.04
N GLU A 105 -0.58 -9.32 -3.20
CA GLU A 105 -0.69 -10.32 -2.14
C GLU A 105 -0.25 -9.63 -0.84
N GLN A 106 -1.02 -9.78 0.23
CA GLN A 106 -0.64 -9.22 1.53
C GLN A 106 -0.84 -10.21 2.67
N VAL A 107 -0.01 -10.08 3.68
CA VAL A 107 -0.08 -10.83 4.93
C VAL A 107 -0.03 -9.84 6.09
N THR A 108 -1.04 -9.89 6.94
CA THR A 108 -1.07 -9.14 8.20
C THR A 108 -0.97 -10.14 9.35
N LYS A 109 0.08 -10.03 10.13
CA LYS A 109 0.28 -10.87 11.31
C LYS A 109 -0.34 -10.23 12.54
N LEU A 110 -1.20 -10.97 13.19
CA LEU A 110 -2.03 -10.51 14.31
C LEU A 110 -1.79 -11.38 15.54
N GLU A 111 -1.86 -10.76 16.71
CA GLU A 111 -2.05 -11.44 17.99
C GLU A 111 -3.49 -11.19 18.44
N ILE A 112 -4.26 -12.28 18.65
CA ILE A 112 -5.67 -12.22 18.97
C ILE A 112 -5.89 -12.96 20.30
N PRO A 113 -6.51 -12.33 21.32
CA PRO A 113 -6.79 -12.96 22.60
C PRO A 113 -7.57 -14.27 22.42
N GLY A 114 -7.09 -15.35 23.04
CA GLY A 114 -7.72 -16.68 22.96
C GLY A 114 -7.31 -17.51 21.75
N VAL A 115 -6.61 -16.94 20.78
CA VAL A 115 -6.00 -17.69 19.68
C VAL A 115 -4.56 -18.03 20.04
N LYS A 116 -4.21 -19.32 19.95
CA LYS A 116 -2.85 -19.76 20.25
C LYS A 116 -1.91 -19.46 19.09
N GLY A 117 -0.87 -18.69 19.37
CA GLY A 117 0.14 -18.32 18.39
C GLY A 117 -0.25 -17.07 17.58
N GLU A 118 0.52 -16.79 16.53
CA GLU A 118 0.29 -15.68 15.63
C GLU A 118 -0.75 -16.07 14.57
N PHE A 119 -1.71 -15.18 14.33
CA PHE A 119 -2.72 -15.36 13.28
C PHE A 119 -2.30 -14.60 12.04
N GLU A 120 -2.22 -15.30 10.91
CA GLU A 120 -1.96 -14.68 9.62
C GLU A 120 -3.27 -14.39 8.86
N HIS A 121 -3.58 -13.13 8.69
CA HIS A 121 -4.66 -12.68 7.82
C HIS A 121 -4.07 -12.40 6.43
N THR A 122 -4.51 -13.16 5.44
CA THR A 122 -4.04 -13.05 4.06
C THR A 122 -5.13 -12.49 3.16
N ASP A 123 -4.72 -11.68 2.18
CA ASP A 123 -5.58 -11.17 1.12
C ASP A 123 -4.80 -11.06 -0.19
N ALA A 124 -5.45 -11.38 -1.31
CA ALA A 124 -4.85 -11.29 -2.63
C ALA A 124 -5.91 -10.97 -3.69
N ASN A 125 -5.58 -10.05 -4.59
CA ASN A 125 -6.48 -9.68 -5.68
C ASN A 125 -5.70 -9.36 -6.96
N THR A 126 -6.37 -9.54 -8.11
CA THR A 126 -5.87 -9.12 -9.41
C THR A 126 -6.86 -8.14 -10.03
N MET A 127 -6.35 -6.99 -10.44
CA MET A 127 -7.11 -5.86 -10.96
C MET A 127 -6.76 -5.60 -12.42
N ARG A 128 -7.70 -5.07 -13.18
CA ARG A 128 -7.49 -4.53 -14.52
C ARG A 128 -7.59 -3.01 -14.52
N MET A 129 -6.83 -2.37 -15.35
CA MET A 129 -6.96 -0.94 -15.59
C MET A 129 -8.28 -0.67 -16.34
N ILE A 130 -9.10 0.23 -15.83
CA ILE A 130 -10.34 0.68 -16.47
C ILE A 130 -10.24 2.09 -17.03
N GLU A 131 -9.30 2.89 -16.52
CA GLU A 131 -9.00 4.23 -17.01
C GLU A 131 -7.50 4.50 -16.86
N ALA A 132 -6.88 5.08 -17.88
CA ALA A 132 -5.47 5.46 -17.81
C ALA A 132 -5.26 6.61 -16.81
N PRO A 133 -4.10 6.64 -16.10
CA PRO A 133 -3.79 7.73 -15.19
C PRO A 133 -3.68 9.06 -15.94
N ARG A 134 -4.21 10.12 -15.34
CA ARG A 134 -4.07 11.48 -15.87
C ARG A 134 -2.78 12.09 -15.34
N PRO A 135 -1.93 12.63 -16.22
CA PRO A 135 -0.75 13.34 -15.79
C PRO A 135 -1.10 14.55 -14.91
N ASN A 136 -0.29 14.83 -13.91
CA ASN A 136 -0.43 16.07 -13.14
C ASN A 136 -0.17 17.28 -14.06
N PRO A 137 -1.13 18.22 -14.23
CA PRO A 137 -0.97 19.39 -15.08
C PRO A 137 0.29 20.20 -14.77
N ALA A 138 0.65 20.38 -13.52
CA ALA A 138 1.87 21.09 -13.12
C ALA A 138 3.13 20.40 -13.64
N MET A 139 3.16 19.07 -13.71
CA MET A 139 4.26 18.31 -14.28
C MET A 139 4.41 18.54 -15.79
N ILE A 140 3.29 18.76 -16.47
CA ILE A 140 3.26 19.07 -17.91
C ILE A 140 3.80 20.48 -18.15
N GLU A 141 3.31 21.47 -17.40
CA GLU A 141 3.71 22.87 -17.51
C GLU A 141 5.20 23.08 -17.22
N GLU A 142 5.72 22.39 -16.21
CA GLU A 142 7.14 22.48 -15.84
C GLU A 142 8.06 21.63 -16.73
N GLY A 143 7.52 20.88 -17.69
CA GLY A 143 8.28 19.99 -18.58
C GLY A 143 8.93 18.81 -17.86
N LEU A 144 8.49 18.50 -16.65
CA LEU A 144 9.07 17.45 -15.79
C LEU A 144 8.75 16.04 -16.30
N LEU A 145 7.65 15.85 -17.04
CA LEU A 145 7.29 14.55 -17.65
C LEU A 145 8.35 14.04 -18.63
N ASN A 146 9.12 14.91 -19.24
CA ASN A 146 10.20 14.54 -20.17
C ASN A 146 11.49 14.12 -19.45
N ARG A 147 11.56 14.26 -18.13
CA ARG A 147 12.72 13.89 -17.30
C ARG A 147 12.60 12.51 -16.69
N CYS A 148 11.43 11.87 -16.76
CA CYS A 148 11.30 10.46 -16.39
C CYS A 148 12.02 9.60 -17.44
N PRO A 149 12.89 8.66 -17.06
CA PRO A 149 13.44 7.68 -17.98
C PRO A 149 12.27 6.97 -18.68
N LYS A 150 12.30 6.92 -20.01
CA LYS A 150 11.35 6.09 -20.75
C LYS A 150 11.64 4.64 -20.34
N ALA A 151 10.62 3.96 -19.81
CA ALA A 151 10.68 2.53 -19.52
C ALA A 151 11.02 1.72 -20.76
#